data_81c1fd16c6c9f6c41aa06706da1a6d62
#
_entry.id   81c1fd16c6c9f6c41aa06706da1a6d62
#
_cell.length_a   1.000
_cell.length_b   1.000
_cell.length_c   1.000
_cell.angle_alpha   90.00
_cell.angle_beta   90.00
_cell.angle_gamma   90.00
#
_symmetry.space_group_name_H-M   'P 1'
#
loop_
_entity.id
_entity.type
_entity.pdbx_description
1 polymer ?
#
loop_
_entity_poly.entity_id
_entity_poly.type
_entity_poly.pdbx_seq_one_letter_code
_entity_poly.pdbx_strand_id
1 'polypeptide(L)'
;MSELLSLDFMRQALIAAVLVGIAAPLVGVFLVQRRLSLIGDGMGHVALAGVAVGVLTGKAPVLTALVAAVAAAIAIEVIRGRGRTSGDIALAVMFYGGIAAGVVIIAKSPSSSPANLTAYLFGAITTADQRDLWVFAGLALVVLVGTWLLRPWLFAVANDEEYARASGLPVTGLNIALAVLTAVTVVVSMRVVGLLLISALMIIPNATAQLLGRSFRASTRWAVLVGVVSSVGGVIVSYYAETPSGGTIVLLAIGFFVVAATGTAALARARAHQHRRAERHDHEHGPECGHPAVAHGDHVDYVHDGHRHAPHEGHYDEHDPARHAADGHGTGSHDTGSHDAAKETAPR
;
A
#
# COMPACT_ATOMS: atom_id res chain seq x y z
N MET A 1 9.87 -22.71 -20.71
CA MET A 1 10.38 -21.33 -20.52
C MET A 1 11.03 -20.75 -21.81
N SER A 2 11.85 -21.51 -22.54
CA SER A 2 12.43 -21.04 -23.81
C SER A 2 11.38 -20.74 -24.90
N GLU A 3 10.34 -21.56 -25.00
CA GLU A 3 9.25 -21.35 -25.94
C GLU A 3 8.39 -20.11 -25.63
N LEU A 4 8.15 -19.81 -24.34
CA LEU A 4 7.42 -18.61 -23.91
C LEU A 4 8.15 -17.32 -24.32
N LEU A 5 9.47 -17.30 -24.16
CA LEU A 5 10.30 -16.14 -24.50
C LEU A 5 10.56 -15.99 -26.01
N SER A 6 10.25 -17.02 -26.81
CA SER A 6 10.29 -16.93 -28.29
C SER A 6 9.11 -16.17 -28.89
N LEU A 7 8.01 -16.02 -28.13
CA LEU A 7 6.80 -15.31 -28.56
C LEU A 7 6.96 -13.81 -28.28
N ASP A 8 6.94 -12.99 -29.33
CA ASP A 8 7.13 -11.54 -29.21
C ASP A 8 6.11 -10.87 -28.28
N PHE A 9 4.83 -11.26 -28.36
CA PHE A 9 3.79 -10.73 -27.50
C PHE A 9 4.04 -11.09 -26.02
N MET A 10 4.58 -12.28 -25.73
CA MET A 10 4.86 -12.68 -24.34
C MET A 10 6.03 -11.89 -23.75
N ARG A 11 7.07 -11.61 -24.52
CA ARG A 11 8.17 -10.74 -24.08
C ARG A 11 7.66 -9.34 -23.73
N GLN A 12 6.83 -8.78 -24.61
CA GLN A 12 6.21 -7.47 -24.39
C GLN A 12 5.32 -7.47 -23.13
N ALA A 13 4.51 -8.52 -22.95
CA ALA A 13 3.66 -8.69 -21.79
C ALA A 13 4.47 -8.79 -20.48
N LEU A 14 5.56 -9.55 -20.48
CA LEU A 14 6.42 -9.69 -19.29
C LEU A 14 7.14 -8.38 -18.94
N ILE A 15 7.65 -7.65 -19.94
CA ILE A 15 8.26 -6.33 -19.74
C ILE A 15 7.22 -5.37 -19.15
N ALA A 16 6.03 -5.31 -19.73
CA ALA A 16 4.95 -4.46 -19.23
C ALA A 16 4.50 -4.89 -17.82
N ALA A 17 4.43 -6.19 -17.52
CA ALA A 17 4.11 -6.70 -16.19
C ALA A 17 5.15 -6.29 -15.14
N VAL A 18 6.44 -6.32 -15.47
CA VAL A 18 7.51 -5.83 -14.58
C VAL A 18 7.36 -4.32 -14.33
N LEU A 19 7.17 -3.52 -15.40
CA LEU A 19 7.00 -2.07 -15.27
C LEU A 19 5.81 -1.70 -14.40
N VAL A 20 4.66 -2.35 -14.62
CA VAL A 20 3.44 -2.14 -13.83
C VAL A 20 3.62 -2.65 -12.40
N GLY A 21 4.22 -3.84 -12.24
CA GLY A 21 4.51 -4.44 -10.93
C GLY A 21 5.45 -3.60 -10.07
N ILE A 22 6.26 -2.74 -10.65
CA ILE A 22 7.08 -1.75 -9.93
C ILE A 22 6.31 -0.44 -9.72
N ALA A 23 5.74 0.13 -10.79
CA ALA A 23 5.14 1.46 -10.78
C ALA A 23 3.89 1.52 -9.87
N ALA A 24 2.99 0.53 -9.95
CA ALA A 24 1.76 0.53 -9.19
C ALA A 24 1.99 0.50 -7.67
N PRO A 25 2.80 -0.40 -7.08
CA PRO A 25 3.08 -0.38 -5.66
C PRO A 25 3.86 0.85 -5.18
N LEU A 26 4.75 1.42 -6.01
CA LEU A 26 5.50 2.62 -5.66
C LEU A 26 4.61 3.85 -5.45
N VAL A 27 3.58 4.02 -6.26
CA VAL A 27 2.56 5.07 -6.04
C VAL A 27 1.62 4.66 -4.92
N GLY A 28 1.21 3.40 -4.91
CA GLY A 28 0.29 2.82 -3.95
C GLY A 28 0.74 2.97 -2.49
N VAL A 29 2.05 2.95 -2.20
CA VAL A 29 2.55 3.10 -0.83
C VAL A 29 2.11 4.44 -0.21
N PHE A 30 2.11 5.53 -0.98
CA PHE A 30 1.66 6.83 -0.50
C PHE A 30 0.14 6.92 -0.40
N LEU A 31 -0.59 6.29 -1.31
CA LEU A 31 -2.05 6.23 -1.27
C LEU A 31 -2.54 5.46 -0.04
N VAL A 32 -1.94 4.31 0.25
CA VAL A 32 -2.32 3.48 1.40
C VAL A 32 -2.01 4.20 2.71
N GLN A 33 -0.84 4.84 2.84
CA GLN A 33 -0.49 5.63 4.03
C GLN A 33 -1.48 6.78 4.28
N ARG A 34 -1.96 7.42 3.22
CA ARG A 34 -2.91 8.53 3.30
C ARG A 34 -4.38 8.08 3.37
N ARG A 35 -4.66 6.78 3.40
CA ARG A 35 -6.01 6.21 3.36
C ARG A 35 -6.80 6.63 2.12
N LEU A 36 -6.11 6.84 1.00
CA LEU A 36 -6.67 7.27 -0.27
C LEU A 36 -6.79 6.11 -1.29
N SER A 37 -6.97 4.90 -0.80
CA SER A 37 -6.97 3.66 -1.60
C SER A 37 -7.96 3.68 -2.77
N LEU A 38 -9.13 4.29 -2.59
CA LEU A 38 -10.18 4.34 -3.61
C LEU A 38 -9.93 5.35 -4.74
N ILE A 39 -8.91 6.23 -4.63
CA ILE A 39 -8.58 7.18 -5.70
C ILE A 39 -8.19 6.44 -6.99
N GLY A 40 -7.46 5.34 -6.88
CA GLY A 40 -7.10 4.52 -8.03
C GLY A 40 -8.31 4.01 -8.81
N ASP A 41 -9.34 3.53 -8.12
CA ASP A 41 -10.59 3.07 -8.74
C ASP A 41 -11.32 4.22 -9.45
N GLY A 42 -11.47 5.35 -8.78
CA GLY A 42 -12.07 6.54 -9.38
C GLY A 42 -11.36 6.98 -10.65
N MET A 43 -10.01 6.99 -10.64
CA MET A 43 -9.20 7.30 -11.82
C MET A 43 -9.39 6.26 -12.93
N GLY A 44 -9.51 4.97 -12.59
CA GLY A 44 -9.79 3.89 -13.54
C GLY A 44 -11.10 4.10 -14.29
N HIS A 45 -12.16 4.46 -13.58
CA HIS A 45 -13.47 4.72 -14.19
C HIS A 45 -13.49 5.98 -15.07
N VAL A 46 -12.80 7.04 -14.67
CA VAL A 46 -12.64 8.22 -15.52
C VAL A 46 -11.78 7.89 -16.76
N ALA A 47 -10.72 7.11 -16.61
CA ALA A 47 -9.91 6.64 -17.73
C ALA A 47 -10.76 5.81 -18.72
N LEU A 48 -11.72 5.00 -18.24
CA LEU A 48 -12.69 4.30 -19.09
C LEU A 48 -13.52 5.27 -19.93
N ALA A 49 -14.03 6.35 -19.33
CA ALA A 49 -14.72 7.39 -20.09
C ALA A 49 -13.81 8.03 -21.14
N GLY A 50 -12.53 8.25 -20.81
CA GLY A 50 -11.51 8.73 -21.73
C GLY A 50 -11.25 7.77 -22.90
N VAL A 51 -11.17 6.45 -22.63
CA VAL A 51 -11.08 5.40 -23.68
C VAL A 51 -12.31 5.47 -24.59
N ALA A 52 -13.51 5.58 -24.01
CA ALA A 52 -14.75 5.68 -24.76
C ALA A 52 -14.77 6.89 -25.71
N VAL A 53 -14.30 8.05 -25.27
CA VAL A 53 -14.13 9.24 -26.12
C VAL A 53 -13.12 8.98 -27.23
N GLY A 54 -12.01 8.32 -26.94
CA GLY A 54 -11.01 7.96 -27.94
C GLY A 54 -11.56 7.06 -29.04
N VAL A 55 -12.30 6.03 -28.66
CA VAL A 55 -12.96 5.10 -29.60
C VAL A 55 -14.01 5.83 -30.44
N LEU A 56 -14.86 6.66 -29.80
CA LEU A 56 -15.91 7.42 -30.50
C LEU A 56 -15.33 8.42 -31.52
N THR A 57 -14.21 9.07 -31.16
CA THR A 57 -13.58 10.11 -32.01
C THR A 57 -12.53 9.60 -32.98
N GLY A 58 -12.25 8.28 -32.99
CA GLY A 58 -11.19 7.67 -33.80
C GLY A 58 -9.77 8.10 -33.39
N LYS A 59 -9.59 8.67 -32.19
CA LYS A 59 -8.28 9.07 -31.66
C LYS A 59 -7.67 7.92 -30.82
N ALA A 60 -6.38 8.03 -30.51
CA ALA A 60 -5.67 7.06 -29.69
C ALA A 60 -6.32 6.92 -28.28
N PRO A 61 -6.93 5.77 -27.95
CA PRO A 61 -7.68 5.63 -26.69
C PRO A 61 -6.83 5.80 -25.42
N VAL A 62 -5.53 5.44 -25.49
CA VAL A 62 -4.58 5.62 -24.39
C VAL A 62 -4.38 7.11 -24.09
N LEU A 63 -4.24 7.93 -25.12
CA LEU A 63 -4.00 9.37 -24.93
C LEU A 63 -5.23 10.09 -24.40
N THR A 64 -6.42 9.76 -24.90
CA THR A 64 -7.67 10.34 -24.38
C THR A 64 -7.97 9.89 -22.96
N ALA A 65 -7.66 8.64 -22.61
CA ALA A 65 -7.74 8.15 -21.24
C ALA A 65 -6.77 8.90 -20.31
N LEU A 66 -5.53 9.15 -20.76
CA LEU A 66 -4.54 9.89 -19.98
C LEU A 66 -5.01 11.33 -19.71
N VAL A 67 -5.47 12.03 -20.74
CA VAL A 67 -5.97 13.41 -20.59
C VAL A 67 -7.16 13.46 -19.64
N ALA A 68 -8.13 12.55 -19.77
CA ALA A 68 -9.29 12.48 -18.91
C ALA A 68 -8.90 12.18 -17.45
N ALA A 69 -8.05 11.18 -17.22
CA ALA A 69 -7.61 10.80 -15.88
C ALA A 69 -6.79 11.90 -15.19
N VAL A 70 -5.87 12.55 -15.90
CA VAL A 70 -5.08 13.67 -15.36
C VAL A 70 -5.96 14.88 -15.06
N ALA A 71 -6.90 15.22 -15.93
CA ALA A 71 -7.84 16.32 -15.69
C ALA A 71 -8.70 16.04 -14.44
N ALA A 72 -9.20 14.82 -14.27
CA ALA A 72 -9.96 14.41 -13.10
C ALA A 72 -9.09 14.40 -11.83
N ALA A 73 -7.84 13.96 -11.91
CA ALA A 73 -6.88 14.00 -10.82
C ALA A 73 -6.67 15.42 -10.28
N ILE A 74 -6.48 16.38 -11.16
CA ILE A 74 -6.34 17.78 -10.80
C ILE A 74 -7.66 18.32 -10.22
N ALA A 75 -8.78 18.03 -10.87
CA ALA A 75 -10.08 18.50 -10.45
C ALA A 75 -10.44 18.04 -9.03
N ILE A 76 -10.22 16.74 -8.71
CA ILE A 76 -10.52 16.20 -7.39
C ILE A 76 -9.67 16.85 -6.29
N GLU A 77 -8.37 17.04 -6.54
CA GLU A 77 -7.48 17.66 -5.55
C GLU A 77 -7.80 19.16 -5.35
N VAL A 78 -8.19 19.87 -6.40
CA VAL A 78 -8.66 21.26 -6.27
C VAL A 78 -9.99 21.34 -5.47
N ILE A 79 -10.93 20.41 -5.70
CA ILE A 79 -12.20 20.36 -4.95
C ILE A 79 -11.93 20.03 -3.48
N ARG A 80 -11.08 19.03 -3.20
CA ARG A 80 -10.70 18.67 -1.84
C ARG A 80 -9.99 19.81 -1.11
N GLY A 81 -9.08 20.50 -1.79
CA GLY A 81 -8.34 21.62 -1.21
C GLY A 81 -9.22 22.84 -0.84
N ARG A 82 -10.41 22.97 -1.44
CA ARG A 82 -11.37 24.05 -1.09
C ARG A 82 -12.23 23.76 0.15
N GLY A 83 -12.18 22.55 0.71
CA GLY A 83 -12.84 22.18 1.96
C GLY A 83 -14.39 22.20 1.96
N ARG A 84 -15.03 22.44 0.80
CA ARG A 84 -16.49 22.54 0.69
C ARG A 84 -17.21 21.20 0.53
N THR A 85 -16.48 20.17 0.14
CA THR A 85 -17.03 18.83 -0.12
C THR A 85 -16.13 17.81 0.57
N SER A 86 -16.72 16.83 1.24
CA SER A 86 -15.92 15.72 1.78
C SER A 86 -15.21 15.00 0.64
N GLY A 87 -13.95 14.58 0.88
CA GLY A 87 -13.16 13.87 -0.11
C GLY A 87 -13.86 12.64 -0.68
N ASP A 88 -14.66 11.97 0.15
CA ASP A 88 -15.41 10.77 -0.22
C ASP A 88 -16.55 11.07 -1.21
N ILE A 89 -17.27 12.19 -1.03
CA ILE A 89 -18.33 12.59 -1.99
C ILE A 89 -17.73 12.96 -3.33
N ALA A 90 -16.63 13.74 -3.35
CA ALA A 90 -15.95 14.09 -4.59
C ALA A 90 -15.46 12.84 -5.34
N LEU A 91 -14.92 11.86 -4.59
CA LEU A 91 -14.49 10.58 -5.12
C LEU A 91 -15.66 9.74 -5.66
N ALA A 92 -16.80 9.70 -4.94
CA ALA A 92 -17.99 8.98 -5.38
C ALA A 92 -18.57 9.59 -6.68
N VAL A 93 -18.63 10.91 -6.78
CA VAL A 93 -19.08 11.60 -8.01
C VAL A 93 -18.17 11.25 -9.19
N MET A 94 -16.85 11.23 -8.97
CA MET A 94 -15.89 10.88 -10.01
C MET A 94 -16.03 9.42 -10.43
N PHE A 95 -16.19 8.51 -9.47
CA PHE A 95 -16.35 7.08 -9.68
C PHE A 95 -17.61 6.79 -10.50
N TYR A 96 -18.78 7.17 -9.99
CA TYR A 96 -20.05 6.92 -10.68
C TYR A 96 -20.20 7.73 -11.97
N GLY A 97 -19.72 8.97 -11.98
CA GLY A 97 -19.70 9.83 -13.16
C GLY A 97 -18.84 9.27 -14.28
N GLY A 98 -17.65 8.73 -13.93
CA GLY A 98 -16.74 8.06 -14.88
C GLY A 98 -17.39 6.82 -15.53
N ILE A 99 -18.00 5.95 -14.70
CA ILE A 99 -18.73 4.77 -15.21
C ILE A 99 -19.87 5.20 -16.12
N ALA A 100 -20.75 6.10 -15.65
CA ALA A 100 -21.92 6.52 -16.40
C ALA A 100 -21.54 7.17 -17.74
N ALA A 101 -20.55 8.08 -17.73
CA ALA A 101 -20.04 8.71 -18.94
C ALA A 101 -19.45 7.67 -19.89
N GLY A 102 -18.61 6.75 -19.40
CA GLY A 102 -18.01 5.67 -20.20
C GLY A 102 -19.07 4.83 -20.90
N VAL A 103 -20.07 4.34 -20.17
CA VAL A 103 -21.16 3.50 -20.71
C VAL A 103 -21.99 4.25 -21.74
N VAL A 104 -22.39 5.50 -21.45
CA VAL A 104 -23.22 6.33 -22.36
C VAL A 104 -22.47 6.67 -23.66
N ILE A 105 -21.18 7.00 -23.56
CA ILE A 105 -20.36 7.35 -24.73
C ILE A 105 -20.14 6.10 -25.62
N ILE A 106 -19.84 4.94 -25.00
CA ILE A 106 -19.64 3.68 -25.73
C ILE A 106 -20.92 3.25 -26.45
N ALA A 107 -22.09 3.38 -25.80
CA ALA A 107 -23.36 3.05 -26.40
C ALA A 107 -23.69 3.86 -27.68
N LYS A 108 -23.06 5.03 -27.85
CA LYS A 108 -23.18 5.87 -29.04
C LYS A 108 -22.11 5.61 -30.11
N SER A 109 -21.16 4.73 -29.85
CA SER A 109 -20.08 4.44 -30.80
C SER A 109 -20.51 3.36 -31.80
N PRO A 110 -20.57 3.65 -33.12
CA PRO A 110 -20.98 2.67 -34.13
C PRO A 110 -19.99 1.53 -34.34
N SER A 111 -18.73 1.74 -33.90
CA SER A 111 -17.60 0.83 -34.12
C SER A 111 -17.18 0.05 -32.86
N SER A 112 -17.90 0.17 -31.75
CA SER A 112 -17.53 -0.50 -30.50
C SER A 112 -17.90 -1.99 -30.56
N SER A 113 -16.92 -2.83 -30.88
CA SER A 113 -17.02 -4.25 -30.57
C SER A 113 -16.94 -4.45 -29.05
N PRO A 114 -17.85 -5.21 -28.42
CA PRO A 114 -17.77 -5.53 -26.99
C PRO A 114 -16.42 -6.14 -26.58
N ALA A 115 -15.76 -6.87 -27.48
CA ALA A 115 -14.46 -7.48 -27.28
C ALA A 115 -13.34 -6.45 -27.04
N ASN A 116 -13.39 -5.28 -27.68
CA ASN A 116 -12.38 -4.25 -27.46
C ASN A 116 -12.52 -3.60 -26.09
N LEU A 117 -13.73 -3.45 -25.59
CA LEU A 117 -13.97 -2.87 -24.25
C LEU A 117 -13.51 -3.79 -23.12
N THR A 118 -13.82 -5.09 -23.23
CA THR A 118 -13.39 -6.08 -22.23
C THR A 118 -11.87 -6.15 -22.13
N ALA A 119 -11.15 -5.95 -23.23
CA ALA A 119 -9.68 -5.89 -23.24
C ALA A 119 -9.14 -4.72 -22.40
N TYR A 120 -9.77 -3.54 -22.43
CA TYR A 120 -9.39 -2.41 -21.59
C TYR A 120 -9.80 -2.58 -20.12
N LEU A 121 -10.94 -3.22 -19.86
CA LEU A 121 -11.46 -3.41 -18.49
C LEU A 121 -10.69 -4.46 -17.70
N PHE A 122 -10.38 -5.60 -18.31
CA PHE A 122 -9.79 -6.76 -17.66
C PHE A 122 -8.33 -7.05 -18.06
N GLY A 123 -7.78 -6.22 -18.95
CA GLY A 123 -6.46 -6.44 -19.52
C GLY A 123 -6.48 -7.52 -20.61
N ALA A 124 -5.72 -7.31 -21.67
CA ALA A 124 -5.48 -8.28 -22.73
C ALA A 124 -4.05 -8.17 -23.21
N ILE A 125 -3.24 -9.10 -22.81
CA ILE A 125 -1.80 -9.15 -23.11
C ILE A 125 -1.55 -9.28 -24.62
N THR A 126 -2.46 -9.96 -25.31
CA THR A 126 -2.32 -10.28 -26.74
C THR A 126 -2.60 -9.10 -27.68
N THR A 127 -3.13 -7.98 -27.17
CA THR A 127 -3.55 -6.83 -27.99
C THR A 127 -2.60 -5.64 -27.93
N ALA A 128 -1.48 -5.73 -27.20
CA ALA A 128 -0.50 -4.65 -27.10
C ALA A 128 0.35 -4.57 -28.37
N ASP A 129 0.37 -3.40 -29.03
CA ASP A 129 1.26 -3.12 -30.15
C ASP A 129 2.61 -2.57 -29.67
N GLN A 130 3.66 -2.71 -30.49
CA GLN A 130 5.02 -2.21 -30.18
C GLN A 130 5.02 -0.70 -29.88
N ARG A 131 4.16 0.08 -30.50
CA ARG A 131 4.02 1.52 -30.22
C ARG A 131 3.47 1.79 -28.82
N ASP A 132 2.48 1.01 -28.40
CA ASP A 132 1.90 1.10 -27.07
C ASP A 132 2.96 0.83 -25.99
N LEU A 133 3.86 -0.15 -26.22
CA LEU A 133 4.93 -0.50 -25.29
C LEU A 133 5.90 0.68 -25.03
N TRP A 134 6.27 1.44 -26.06
CA TRP A 134 7.11 2.63 -25.88
C TRP A 134 6.40 3.74 -25.12
N VAL A 135 5.10 3.94 -25.36
CA VAL A 135 4.29 4.88 -24.57
C VAL A 135 4.22 4.44 -23.11
N PHE A 136 3.97 3.16 -22.85
CA PHE A 136 3.93 2.64 -21.49
C PHE A 136 5.29 2.72 -20.80
N ALA A 137 6.37 2.42 -21.49
CA ALA A 137 7.72 2.56 -20.92
C ALA A 137 8.04 4.01 -20.58
N GLY A 138 7.68 4.95 -21.45
CA GLY A 138 7.84 6.39 -21.17
C GLY A 138 7.01 6.87 -20.00
N LEU A 139 5.73 6.49 -19.93
CA LEU A 139 4.85 6.83 -18.82
C LEU A 139 5.30 6.16 -17.50
N ALA A 140 5.72 4.88 -17.55
CA ALA A 140 6.28 4.19 -16.39
C ALA A 140 7.56 4.88 -15.90
N LEU A 141 8.42 5.34 -16.80
CA LEU A 141 9.60 6.13 -16.44
C LEU A 141 9.21 7.43 -15.73
N VAL A 142 8.18 8.14 -16.21
CA VAL A 142 7.65 9.34 -15.54
C VAL A 142 7.20 9.02 -14.12
N VAL A 143 6.49 7.90 -13.91
CA VAL A 143 6.06 7.46 -12.58
C VAL A 143 7.24 7.13 -11.70
N LEU A 144 8.21 6.36 -12.19
CA LEU A 144 9.40 5.96 -11.43
C LEU A 144 10.24 7.17 -11.03
N VAL A 145 10.56 8.04 -11.98
CA VAL A 145 11.35 9.24 -11.75
C VAL A 145 10.59 10.23 -10.86
N GLY A 146 9.32 10.48 -11.15
CA GLY A 146 8.47 11.37 -10.35
C GLY A 146 8.34 10.90 -8.90
N THR A 147 8.08 9.62 -8.70
CA THR A 147 8.01 9.03 -7.36
C THR A 147 9.35 9.10 -6.64
N TRP A 148 10.46 8.82 -7.33
CA TRP A 148 11.79 8.87 -6.74
C TRP A 148 12.19 10.29 -6.34
N LEU A 149 11.97 11.28 -7.20
CA LEU A 149 12.27 12.68 -6.94
C LEU A 149 11.39 13.26 -5.81
N LEU A 150 10.10 12.96 -5.83
CA LEU A 150 9.15 13.51 -4.86
C LEU A 150 9.08 12.72 -3.55
N ARG A 151 9.75 11.55 -3.47
CA ARG A 151 9.68 10.62 -2.34
C ARG A 151 9.83 11.28 -0.96
N PRO A 152 10.85 12.12 -0.68
CA PRO A 152 11.00 12.71 0.65
C PRO A 152 9.84 13.63 1.02
N TRP A 153 9.35 14.42 0.08
CA TRP A 153 8.24 15.34 0.29
C TRP A 153 6.89 14.61 0.38
N LEU A 154 6.66 13.63 -0.49
CA LEU A 154 5.46 12.78 -0.43
C LEU A 154 5.41 11.98 0.87
N PHE A 155 6.56 11.50 1.36
CA PHE A 155 6.63 10.82 2.65
C PHE A 155 6.29 11.76 3.81
N ALA A 156 6.81 12.98 3.82
CA ALA A 156 6.50 13.97 4.85
C ALA A 156 4.99 14.28 4.89
N VAL A 157 4.39 14.54 3.72
CA VAL A 157 2.94 14.82 3.60
C VAL A 157 2.09 13.58 3.94
N ALA A 158 2.56 12.38 3.61
CA ALA A 158 1.82 11.15 3.91
C ALA A 158 1.85 10.78 5.40
N ASN A 159 2.90 11.18 6.12
CA ASN A 159 3.03 10.92 7.54
C ASN A 159 2.26 11.94 8.38
N ASP A 160 2.42 13.23 8.09
CA ASP A 160 1.73 14.33 8.78
C ASP A 160 1.56 15.52 7.83
N GLU A 161 0.33 15.70 7.32
CA GLU A 161 0.01 16.77 6.37
C GLU A 161 0.05 18.17 7.04
N GLU A 162 -0.36 18.28 8.31
CA GLU A 162 -0.40 19.55 9.04
C GLU A 162 1.03 20.02 9.34
N TYR A 163 1.88 19.12 9.83
CA TYR A 163 3.29 19.42 10.05
C TYR A 163 4.01 19.78 8.74
N ALA A 164 3.77 19.04 7.66
CA ALA A 164 4.36 19.35 6.36
C ALA A 164 3.97 20.75 5.88
N ARG A 165 2.71 21.15 6.09
CA ARG A 165 2.21 22.50 5.77
C ARG A 165 2.84 23.57 6.65
N ALA A 166 2.94 23.33 7.96
CA ALA A 166 3.60 24.23 8.90
C ALA A 166 5.10 24.40 8.60
N SER A 167 5.74 23.35 8.08
CA SER A 167 7.14 23.38 7.62
C SER A 167 7.35 24.05 6.26
N GLY A 168 6.30 24.66 5.66
CA GLY A 168 6.39 25.40 4.40
C GLY A 168 6.39 24.54 3.13
N LEU A 169 6.08 23.24 3.21
CA LEU A 169 5.99 22.41 2.01
C LEU A 169 4.73 22.77 1.20
N PRO A 170 4.81 22.73 -0.15
CA PRO A 170 3.67 23.00 -1.02
C PRO A 170 2.71 21.80 -1.08
N VAL A 171 2.01 21.54 0.03
CA VAL A 171 1.17 20.34 0.23
C VAL A 171 0.16 20.14 -0.90
N THR A 172 -0.55 21.20 -1.32
CA THR A 172 -1.53 21.10 -2.42
C THR A 172 -0.85 20.67 -3.73
N GLY A 173 0.32 21.22 -4.05
CA GLY A 173 1.08 20.82 -5.23
C GLY A 173 1.53 19.36 -5.18
N LEU A 174 1.98 18.89 -4.00
CA LEU A 174 2.40 17.51 -3.79
C LEU A 174 1.21 16.54 -3.87
N ASN A 175 0.03 16.94 -3.39
CA ASN A 175 -1.19 16.17 -3.52
C ASN A 175 -1.61 16.03 -4.98
N ILE A 176 -1.59 17.13 -5.74
CA ILE A 176 -1.85 17.12 -7.19
C ILE A 176 -0.83 16.24 -7.90
N ALA A 177 0.46 16.35 -7.57
CA ALA A 177 1.50 15.52 -8.18
C ALA A 177 1.26 14.03 -7.92
N LEU A 178 0.91 13.64 -6.67
CA LEU A 178 0.56 12.26 -6.34
C LEU A 178 -0.68 11.77 -7.11
N ALA A 179 -1.73 12.58 -7.21
CA ALA A 179 -2.94 12.26 -7.95
C ALA A 179 -2.65 12.09 -9.46
N VAL A 180 -1.81 12.96 -10.04
CA VAL A 180 -1.37 12.82 -11.44
C VAL A 180 -0.51 11.58 -11.64
N LEU A 181 0.43 11.27 -10.76
CA LEU A 181 1.20 10.03 -10.81
C LEU A 181 0.29 8.79 -10.72
N THR A 182 -0.76 8.86 -9.90
CA THR A 182 -1.79 7.81 -9.82
C THR A 182 -2.53 7.65 -11.16
N ALA A 183 -3.00 8.75 -11.74
CA ALA A 183 -3.69 8.73 -13.04
C ALA A 183 -2.80 8.14 -14.15
N VAL A 184 -1.54 8.57 -14.21
CA VAL A 184 -0.56 8.02 -15.17
C VAL A 184 -0.35 6.51 -14.95
N THR A 185 -0.20 6.08 -13.68
CA THR A 185 -0.03 4.66 -13.34
C THR A 185 -1.23 3.82 -13.76
N VAL A 186 -2.45 4.33 -13.56
CA VAL A 186 -3.69 3.67 -14.00
C VAL A 186 -3.69 3.47 -15.52
N VAL A 187 -3.35 4.51 -16.28
CA VAL A 187 -3.35 4.43 -17.75
C VAL A 187 -2.25 3.51 -18.28
N VAL A 188 -1.04 3.53 -17.69
CA VAL A 188 0.05 2.59 -18.03
C VAL A 188 -0.39 1.14 -17.86
N SER A 189 -1.12 0.89 -16.80
CA SER A 189 -1.47 -0.47 -16.38
C SER A 189 -2.69 -1.05 -17.09
N MET A 190 -3.48 -0.21 -17.80
CA MET A 190 -4.77 -0.62 -18.34
C MET A 190 -4.71 -1.77 -19.35
N ARG A 191 -3.60 -1.93 -20.08
CA ARG A 191 -3.43 -3.01 -21.06
C ARG A 191 -3.03 -4.33 -20.42
N VAL A 192 -2.28 -4.29 -19.30
CA VAL A 192 -1.73 -5.49 -18.64
C VAL A 192 -2.70 -6.05 -17.61
N VAL A 193 -3.20 -5.18 -16.73
CA VAL A 193 -4.03 -5.54 -15.59
C VAL A 193 -5.50 -5.22 -15.83
N GLY A 194 -5.77 -4.22 -16.68
CA GLY A 194 -7.10 -3.67 -16.90
C GLY A 194 -7.46 -2.54 -15.94
N LEU A 195 -8.38 -1.68 -16.37
CA LEU A 195 -8.79 -0.49 -15.63
C LEU A 195 -9.48 -0.82 -14.30
N LEU A 196 -10.21 -1.93 -14.24
CA LEU A 196 -10.97 -2.32 -13.04
C LEU A 196 -10.09 -2.95 -11.95
N LEU A 197 -8.91 -3.45 -12.30
CA LEU A 197 -8.10 -4.26 -11.40
C LEU A 197 -6.79 -3.59 -10.96
N ILE A 198 -6.44 -2.43 -11.57
CA ILE A 198 -5.19 -1.75 -11.27
C ILE A 198 -5.10 -1.27 -9.82
N SER A 199 -6.22 -0.79 -9.25
CA SER A 199 -6.26 -0.35 -7.86
C SER A 199 -5.89 -1.47 -6.89
N ALA A 200 -6.33 -2.68 -7.17
CA ALA A 200 -5.96 -3.85 -6.39
C ALA A 200 -4.43 -4.05 -6.38
N LEU A 201 -3.76 -3.89 -7.54
CA LEU A 201 -2.30 -4.01 -7.64
C LEU A 201 -1.56 -2.83 -6.97
N MET A 202 -2.19 -1.66 -6.85
CA MET A 202 -1.65 -0.53 -6.08
C MET A 202 -1.79 -0.74 -4.57
N ILE A 203 -2.85 -1.43 -4.11
CA ILE A 203 -3.22 -1.53 -2.69
C ILE A 203 -2.71 -2.83 -2.07
N ILE A 204 -3.01 -3.99 -2.67
CA ILE A 204 -2.78 -5.31 -2.06
C ILE A 204 -1.30 -5.60 -1.79
N PRO A 205 -0.35 -5.34 -2.72
CA PRO A 205 1.07 -5.51 -2.44
C PRO A 205 1.55 -4.61 -1.29
N ASN A 206 1.01 -3.40 -1.16
CA ASN A 206 1.33 -2.48 -0.07
C ASN A 206 0.74 -2.95 1.26
N ALA A 207 -0.49 -3.45 1.27
CA ALA A 207 -1.08 -4.06 2.46
C ALA A 207 -0.28 -5.29 2.93
N THR A 208 0.14 -6.15 1.99
CA THR A 208 1.03 -7.29 2.28
C THR A 208 2.36 -6.83 2.86
N ALA A 209 2.94 -5.79 2.28
CA ALA A 209 4.22 -5.25 2.71
C ALA A 209 4.18 -4.62 4.11
N GLN A 210 3.04 -4.04 4.52
CA GLN A 210 2.86 -3.52 5.89
C GLN A 210 2.88 -4.63 6.94
N LEU A 211 2.46 -5.84 6.60
CA LEU A 211 2.53 -7.01 7.49
C LEU A 211 3.96 -7.52 7.66
N LEU A 212 4.82 -7.36 6.63
CA LEU A 212 6.17 -7.92 6.57
C LEU A 212 7.25 -6.91 6.94
N GLY A 213 7.03 -5.62 6.64
CA GLY A 213 8.03 -4.56 6.75
C GLY A 213 7.95 -3.82 8.08
N ARG A 214 9.11 -3.66 8.76
CA ARG A 214 9.23 -2.89 10.00
C ARG A 214 9.61 -1.41 9.77
N SER A 215 9.81 -0.98 8.55
CA SER A 215 10.15 0.40 8.20
C SER A 215 9.59 0.76 6.83
N PHE A 216 9.39 2.05 6.57
CA PHE A 216 8.90 2.54 5.27
C PHE A 216 9.72 2.02 4.09
N ARG A 217 11.06 2.01 4.22
CA ARG A 217 11.95 1.49 3.17
C ARG A 217 11.79 0.00 2.95
N ALA A 218 11.64 -0.77 4.03
CA ALA A 218 11.42 -2.21 3.95
C ALA A 218 10.05 -2.51 3.34
N SER A 219 8.99 -1.84 3.81
CA SER A 219 7.64 -1.99 3.25
C SER A 219 7.60 -1.63 1.76
N THR A 220 8.26 -0.55 1.33
CA THR A 220 8.34 -0.20 -0.10
C THR A 220 9.01 -1.32 -0.93
N ARG A 221 10.11 -1.91 -0.44
CA ARG A 221 10.78 -3.02 -1.15
C ARG A 221 9.90 -4.26 -1.23
N TRP A 222 9.26 -4.63 -0.12
CA TRP A 222 8.32 -5.76 -0.10
C TRP A 222 7.13 -5.53 -1.02
N ALA A 223 6.56 -4.32 -1.04
CA ALA A 223 5.46 -3.99 -1.94
C ALA A 223 5.84 -4.16 -3.41
N VAL A 224 7.00 -3.64 -3.81
CA VAL A 224 7.52 -3.80 -5.17
C VAL A 224 7.79 -5.28 -5.49
N LEU A 225 8.42 -6.03 -4.58
CA LEU A 225 8.68 -7.46 -4.79
C LEU A 225 7.36 -8.24 -5.00
N VAL A 226 6.39 -8.07 -4.11
CA VAL A 226 5.07 -8.71 -4.23
C VAL A 226 4.36 -8.28 -5.51
N GLY A 227 4.42 -6.97 -5.85
CA GLY A 227 3.84 -6.45 -7.08
C GLY A 227 4.45 -7.08 -8.34
N VAL A 228 5.76 -7.16 -8.43
CA VAL A 228 6.47 -7.77 -9.57
C VAL A 228 6.18 -9.26 -9.65
N VAL A 229 6.29 -9.98 -8.53
CA VAL A 229 6.03 -11.44 -8.51
C VAL A 229 4.59 -11.75 -8.87
N SER A 230 3.62 -10.96 -8.37
CA SER A 230 2.21 -11.12 -8.73
C SER A 230 1.95 -10.81 -10.20
N SER A 231 2.53 -9.73 -10.73
CA SER A 231 2.31 -9.33 -12.13
C SER A 231 2.95 -10.32 -13.11
N VAL A 232 4.21 -10.65 -12.91
CA VAL A 232 4.93 -11.59 -13.78
C VAL A 232 4.36 -13.00 -13.66
N GLY A 233 4.17 -13.48 -12.41
CA GLY A 233 3.59 -14.78 -12.14
C GLY A 233 2.15 -14.89 -12.68
N GLY A 234 1.34 -13.83 -12.50
CA GLY A 234 -0.03 -13.77 -12.99
C GLY A 234 -0.12 -13.82 -14.52
N VAL A 235 0.79 -13.14 -15.23
CA VAL A 235 0.89 -13.22 -16.71
C VAL A 235 1.24 -14.64 -17.17
N ILE A 236 2.20 -15.28 -16.52
CA ILE A 236 2.61 -16.65 -16.86
C ILE A 236 1.48 -17.64 -16.59
N VAL A 237 0.85 -17.56 -15.40
CA VAL A 237 -0.28 -18.44 -15.04
C VAL A 237 -1.48 -18.22 -15.96
N SER A 238 -1.80 -16.96 -16.27
CA SER A 238 -2.87 -16.58 -17.20
C SER A 238 -2.69 -17.22 -18.58
N TYR A 239 -1.46 -17.27 -19.08
CA TYR A 239 -1.15 -17.89 -20.37
C TYR A 239 -1.44 -19.40 -20.38
N TYR A 240 -1.00 -20.12 -19.34
CA TYR A 240 -1.22 -21.57 -19.27
C TYR A 240 -2.67 -21.94 -18.90
N ALA A 241 -3.34 -21.10 -18.13
CA ALA A 241 -4.71 -21.34 -17.66
C ALA A 241 -5.78 -20.76 -18.60
N GLU A 242 -5.38 -20.08 -19.68
CA GLU A 242 -6.27 -19.41 -20.63
C GLU A 242 -7.27 -18.45 -19.95
N THR A 243 -6.81 -17.73 -18.92
CA THR A 243 -7.63 -16.82 -18.11
C THR A 243 -7.29 -15.36 -18.37
N PRO A 244 -8.17 -14.39 -18.07
CA PRO A 244 -7.86 -12.98 -18.16
C PRO A 244 -6.69 -12.61 -17.24
N SER A 245 -5.66 -11.96 -17.80
CA SER A 245 -4.41 -11.66 -17.09
C SER A 245 -4.60 -10.82 -15.84
N GLY A 246 -5.42 -9.77 -15.92
CA GLY A 246 -5.67 -8.88 -14.79
C GLY A 246 -6.26 -9.61 -13.60
N GLY A 247 -7.29 -10.43 -13.81
CA GLY A 247 -7.91 -11.25 -12.75
C GLY A 247 -6.91 -12.18 -12.09
N THR A 248 -6.10 -12.88 -12.89
CA THR A 248 -5.09 -13.83 -12.40
C THR A 248 -4.00 -13.12 -11.58
N ILE A 249 -3.53 -11.96 -12.03
CA ILE A 249 -2.56 -11.13 -11.29
C ILE A 249 -3.12 -10.73 -9.92
N VAL A 250 -4.36 -10.25 -9.88
CA VAL A 250 -4.99 -9.80 -8.63
C VAL A 250 -5.24 -10.97 -7.67
N LEU A 251 -5.72 -12.11 -8.17
CA LEU A 251 -5.90 -13.32 -7.35
C LEU A 251 -4.58 -13.79 -6.75
N LEU A 252 -3.49 -13.73 -7.52
CA LEU A 252 -2.16 -14.07 -7.01
C LEU A 252 -1.70 -13.09 -5.92
N ALA A 253 -1.93 -11.79 -6.11
CA ALA A 253 -1.61 -10.77 -5.11
C ALA A 253 -2.42 -10.97 -3.81
N ILE A 254 -3.72 -11.30 -3.93
CA ILE A 254 -4.58 -11.67 -2.78
C ILE A 254 -4.04 -12.93 -2.09
N GLY A 255 -3.63 -13.94 -2.85
CA GLY A 255 -3.01 -15.14 -2.30
C GLY A 255 -1.78 -14.83 -1.45
N PHE A 256 -0.88 -13.97 -1.93
CA PHE A 256 0.28 -13.51 -1.14
C PHE A 256 -0.13 -12.75 0.12
N PHE A 257 -1.15 -11.91 0.03
CA PHE A 257 -1.68 -11.20 1.20
C PHE A 257 -2.22 -12.17 2.26
N VAL A 258 -3.03 -13.15 1.87
CA VAL A 258 -3.59 -14.15 2.78
C VAL A 258 -2.48 -14.97 3.45
N VAL A 259 -1.49 -15.42 2.67
CA VAL A 259 -0.33 -16.17 3.21
C VAL A 259 0.47 -15.30 4.20
N ALA A 260 0.73 -14.04 3.88
CA ALA A 260 1.42 -13.14 4.78
C ALA A 260 0.62 -12.87 6.06
N ALA A 261 -0.68 -12.60 5.94
CA ALA A 261 -1.57 -12.32 7.06
C ALA A 261 -1.69 -13.52 8.02
N THR A 262 -1.94 -14.71 7.47
CA THR A 262 -2.03 -15.94 8.26
C THR A 262 -0.69 -16.32 8.88
N GLY A 263 0.41 -16.19 8.14
CA GLY A 263 1.76 -16.48 8.62
C GLY A 263 2.18 -15.56 9.77
N THR A 264 1.98 -14.25 9.63
CA THR A 264 2.29 -13.29 10.70
C THR A 264 1.41 -13.47 11.93
N ALA A 265 0.11 -13.76 11.74
CA ALA A 265 -0.79 -14.08 12.85
C ALA A 265 -0.40 -15.38 13.58
N ALA A 266 -0.01 -16.42 12.85
CA ALA A 266 0.46 -17.67 13.42
C ALA A 266 1.76 -17.48 14.24
N LEU A 267 2.72 -16.72 13.69
CA LEU A 267 3.96 -16.38 14.38
C LEU A 267 3.72 -15.55 15.64
N ALA A 268 2.79 -14.58 15.59
CA ALA A 268 2.42 -13.78 16.76
C ALA A 268 1.78 -14.65 17.85
N ARG A 269 0.89 -15.59 17.47
CA ARG A 269 0.29 -16.54 18.43
C ARG A 269 1.34 -17.49 19.03
N ALA A 270 2.26 -18.00 18.20
CA ALA A 270 3.33 -18.87 18.70
C ALA A 270 4.21 -18.16 19.72
N ARG A 271 4.59 -16.89 19.46
CA ARG A 271 5.35 -16.06 20.40
C ARG A 271 4.57 -15.78 21.68
N ALA A 272 3.27 -15.45 21.57
CA ALA A 272 2.42 -15.24 22.74
C ALA A 272 2.26 -16.52 23.58
N HIS A 273 2.18 -17.70 22.95
CA HIS A 273 2.16 -18.98 23.65
C HIS A 273 3.48 -19.29 24.38
N GLN A 274 4.63 -18.96 23.78
CA GLN A 274 5.93 -19.10 24.44
C GLN A 274 6.02 -18.16 25.65
N HIS A 275 5.58 -16.92 25.50
CA HIS A 275 5.56 -15.92 26.60
C HIS A 275 4.67 -16.37 27.76
N ARG A 276 3.44 -16.85 27.47
CA ARG A 276 2.52 -17.38 28.51
C ARG A 276 3.03 -18.64 29.20
N ARG A 277 3.90 -19.44 28.56
CA ARG A 277 4.54 -20.60 29.21
C ARG A 277 5.62 -20.16 30.20
N ALA A 278 6.35 -19.09 29.89
CA ALA A 278 7.33 -18.49 30.79
C ALA A 278 6.66 -17.81 32.02
N GLU A 279 5.44 -17.25 31.86
CA GLU A 279 4.69 -16.58 32.92
C GLU A 279 3.94 -17.53 33.87
N ARG A 280 3.81 -18.82 33.58
CA ARG A 280 3.16 -19.79 34.45
C ARG A 280 4.14 -20.32 35.47
N HIS A 281 4.24 -19.65 36.62
CA HIS A 281 4.94 -20.10 37.80
C HIS A 281 3.91 -20.55 38.85
N ASP A 282 4.20 -21.68 39.51
CA ASP A 282 3.37 -22.23 40.59
C ASP A 282 3.53 -21.47 41.92
N HIS A 283 4.35 -20.40 41.96
CA HIS A 283 4.64 -19.59 43.13
C HIS A 283 4.95 -18.13 42.77
N GLU A 284 4.77 -17.23 43.72
CA GLU A 284 5.18 -15.84 43.64
C GLU A 284 6.67 -15.70 43.93
N HIS A 285 7.41 -14.95 43.08
CA HIS A 285 8.80 -14.62 43.35
C HIS A 285 8.92 -13.54 44.43
N GLY A 286 9.67 -13.83 45.44
CA GLY A 286 9.93 -12.93 46.57
C GLY A 286 11.10 -13.42 47.40
N PRO A 287 11.45 -12.73 48.49
CA PRO A 287 12.61 -13.08 49.34
C PRO A 287 12.57 -14.51 49.91
N GLU A 288 11.38 -15.14 49.97
CA GLU A 288 11.17 -16.47 50.53
C GLU A 288 11.01 -17.58 49.49
N CYS A 289 11.07 -17.26 48.18
CA CYS A 289 10.84 -18.25 47.13
C CYS A 289 12.01 -19.23 46.89
N GLY A 290 13.16 -19.01 47.55
CA GLY A 290 14.33 -19.88 47.46
C GLY A 290 15.13 -19.76 46.17
N HIS A 291 14.74 -18.90 45.22
CA HIS A 291 15.47 -18.65 43.98
C HIS A 291 16.56 -17.61 44.17
N PRO A 292 17.70 -17.73 43.43
CA PRO A 292 18.78 -16.74 43.52
C PRO A 292 18.26 -15.37 43.06
N ALA A 293 18.43 -14.38 43.96
CA ALA A 293 18.09 -13.00 43.73
C ALA A 293 19.30 -12.24 43.15
N VAL A 294 19.11 -11.54 42.05
CA VAL A 294 20.15 -10.74 41.37
C VAL A 294 19.67 -9.31 41.31
N ALA A 295 20.36 -8.38 41.95
CA ALA A 295 20.04 -6.96 41.89
C ALA A 295 20.38 -6.43 40.49
N HIS A 296 19.41 -5.75 39.84
CA HIS A 296 19.54 -5.22 38.51
C HIS A 296 18.88 -3.83 38.42
N GLY A 297 19.69 -2.80 38.26
CA GLY A 297 19.19 -1.41 38.21
C GLY A 297 18.50 -1.00 39.52
N ASP A 298 17.20 -0.74 39.47
CA ASP A 298 16.34 -0.30 40.55
C ASP A 298 15.45 -1.42 41.14
N HIS A 299 15.58 -2.68 40.64
CA HIS A 299 14.80 -3.84 41.05
C HIS A 299 15.65 -5.09 41.24
N VAL A 300 15.01 -6.15 41.75
CA VAL A 300 15.64 -7.45 41.96
C VAL A 300 15.01 -8.48 41.03
N ASP A 301 15.86 -9.12 40.22
CA ASP A 301 15.46 -10.25 39.37
C ASP A 301 15.63 -11.57 40.16
N TYR A 302 14.71 -12.50 39.96
CA TYR A 302 14.83 -13.86 40.48
C TYR A 302 15.17 -14.82 39.33
N VAL A 303 16.21 -15.65 39.50
CA VAL A 303 16.64 -16.60 38.48
C VAL A 303 15.91 -17.92 38.68
N HIS A 304 15.09 -18.32 37.69
CA HIS A 304 14.31 -19.54 37.65
C HIS A 304 14.39 -20.21 36.27
N ASP A 305 14.68 -21.50 36.21
CA ASP A 305 14.77 -22.31 35.00
C ASP A 305 15.62 -21.68 33.87
N GLY A 306 16.65 -20.93 34.22
CA GLY A 306 17.54 -20.26 33.25
C GLY A 306 17.04 -18.89 32.73
N HIS A 307 15.91 -18.41 33.26
CA HIS A 307 15.34 -17.10 32.96
C HIS A 307 15.44 -16.17 34.16
N ARG A 308 15.39 -14.86 33.94
CA ARG A 308 15.32 -13.84 34.97
C ARG A 308 13.94 -13.20 34.98
N HIS A 309 13.34 -13.15 36.15
CA HIS A 309 12.00 -12.60 36.37
C HIS A 309 12.06 -11.42 37.34
N ALA A 310 11.64 -10.24 36.84
CA ALA A 310 11.44 -9.06 37.69
C ALA A 310 9.97 -9.00 38.10
N PRO A 311 9.63 -9.01 39.41
CA PRO A 311 8.26 -8.75 39.87
C PRO A 311 7.91 -7.27 39.65
N HIS A 312 6.83 -7.01 38.89
CA HIS A 312 6.37 -5.66 38.59
C HIS A 312 4.84 -5.61 38.65
N GLU A 313 4.27 -4.79 39.55
CA GLU A 313 2.82 -4.49 39.70
C GLU A 313 1.84 -5.67 39.46
N GLY A 314 2.18 -6.89 39.93
CA GLY A 314 1.32 -8.08 39.84
C GLY A 314 1.52 -8.94 38.59
N HIS A 315 2.59 -8.73 37.82
CA HIS A 315 3.09 -9.61 36.78
C HIS A 315 4.62 -9.72 36.82
N TYR A 316 5.17 -10.64 36.03
CA TYR A 316 6.63 -10.83 35.94
C TYR A 316 7.11 -10.42 34.58
N ASP A 317 8.12 -9.54 34.52
CA ASP A 317 8.84 -9.22 33.29
C ASP A 317 10.03 -10.18 33.13
N GLU A 318 10.11 -10.84 31.97
CA GLU A 318 11.22 -11.71 31.62
C GLU A 318 12.38 -10.87 31.07
N HIS A 319 13.51 -10.84 31.79
CA HIS A 319 14.71 -10.13 31.40
C HIS A 319 15.70 -11.04 30.67
N ASP A 320 16.01 -10.70 29.40
CA ASP A 320 17.10 -11.29 28.65
C ASP A 320 18.42 -10.54 28.97
N PRO A 321 19.39 -11.16 29.67
CA PRO A 321 20.63 -10.49 30.03
C PRO A 321 21.47 -10.02 28.84
N ALA A 322 21.24 -10.56 27.65
CA ALA A 322 21.95 -10.16 26.44
C ALA A 322 21.41 -8.88 25.79
N ARG A 323 20.18 -8.48 26.07
CA ARG A 323 19.56 -7.28 25.47
C ARG A 323 19.87 -5.99 26.23
N HIS A 324 20.02 -6.06 27.56
CA HIS A 324 20.31 -4.88 28.39
C HIS A 324 21.75 -4.37 28.28
N ALA A 325 22.69 -5.17 27.82
CA ALA A 325 24.06 -4.73 27.54
C ALA A 325 24.16 -3.83 26.30
N ALA A 326 23.13 -3.81 25.44
CA ALA A 326 23.09 -3.03 24.21
C ALA A 326 22.34 -1.69 24.34
N ASP A 327 21.40 -1.60 25.31
CA ASP A 327 20.61 -0.39 25.56
C ASP A 327 21.19 0.35 26.77
N GLY A 328 22.25 1.13 26.54
CA GLY A 328 22.83 2.05 27.52
C GLY A 328 21.82 3.14 27.88
N HIS A 329 20.85 2.85 28.73
CA HIS A 329 19.94 3.85 29.27
C HIS A 329 20.70 4.70 30.32
N GLY A 330 21.01 5.92 29.89
CA GLY A 330 21.42 6.98 30.76
C GLY A 330 20.37 7.21 31.86
N THR A 331 20.83 7.33 33.08
CA THR A 331 20.09 7.72 34.27
C THR A 331 19.29 8.98 34.05
N GLY A 332 18.02 8.87 33.63
CA GLY A 332 17.04 9.94 33.67
C GLY A 332 16.42 9.96 35.08
N SER A 333 16.81 10.93 35.88
CA SER A 333 16.22 11.23 37.18
C SER A 333 14.72 11.52 37.01
N HIS A 334 13.86 10.61 37.45
CA HIS A 334 12.45 10.92 37.66
C HIS A 334 12.33 11.82 38.89
N ASP A 335 12.03 13.09 38.63
CA ASP A 335 11.66 14.09 39.64
C ASP A 335 10.33 13.67 40.27
N THR A 336 10.38 13.32 41.54
CA THR A 336 9.20 13.00 42.35
C THR A 336 8.50 14.30 42.71
N GLY A 337 7.65 14.80 41.80
CA GLY A 337 6.69 15.85 42.13
C GLY A 337 5.59 15.34 43.03
N SER A 338 5.69 15.68 44.33
CA SER A 338 4.65 15.49 45.33
C SER A 338 3.37 16.21 44.89
N HIS A 339 2.30 15.48 44.60
CA HIS A 339 0.94 16.04 44.50
C HIS A 339 0.29 15.97 45.90
N ASP A 340 0.33 17.10 46.55
CA ASP A 340 -0.45 17.43 47.73
C ASP A 340 -1.96 17.39 47.40
N ALA A 341 -2.67 16.68 48.22
CA ALA A 341 -4.12 16.58 48.19
C ALA A 341 -4.74 17.87 48.71
N ALA A 342 -5.41 18.65 47.85
CA ALA A 342 -6.36 19.67 48.26
C ALA A 342 -7.78 19.19 47.96
N LYS A 343 -8.48 18.79 49.01
CA LYS A 343 -9.94 18.73 49.09
C LYS A 343 -10.47 20.14 48.89
N GLU A 344 -11.34 20.36 47.93
CA GLU A 344 -12.27 21.50 48.00
C GLU A 344 -13.69 21.09 47.63
N THR A 345 -14.56 21.45 48.54
CA THR A 345 -15.98 21.20 48.70
C THR A 345 -16.80 21.93 47.65
N ALA A 346 -17.87 21.30 47.16
CA ALA A 346 -18.99 21.98 46.47
C ALA A 346 -19.74 22.87 47.47
N PRO A 347 -20.45 23.96 46.93
CA PRO A 347 -21.88 23.83 46.88
C PRO A 347 -22.58 24.59 45.74
N ARG A 348 -23.75 24.05 45.42
CA ARG A 348 -24.96 24.60 44.75
C ARG A 348 -24.91 24.77 43.23
#